data_7b7e843027ef88d4ed76df053ab53900
#
_entry.id   7b7e843027ef88d4ed76df053ab53900
#
_cell.length_a   1.000
_cell.length_b   1.000
_cell.length_c   1.000
_cell.angle_alpha   90.00
_cell.angle_beta   90.00
_cell.angle_gamma   90.00
#
_symmetry.space_group_name_H-M   'P 1'
#
loop_
_entity.id
_entity.type
_entity.pdbx_description
1 polymer ?
#
loop_
_entity_poly.entity_id
_entity_poly.type
_entity_poly.pdbx_seq_one_letter_code
_entity_poly.pdbx_strand_id
1 'polypeptide(L)'
;MKKIRSQKGMTLSETLMAVMLMSLVTLAITAGVTAGMRVYNRIKVKSEAQTLLSTNVAALSEYFEKQCVISKPESPETADIRSFSEESNTVLHIYNNGNKGIYVAYLDGNTENPDDAEKADNSVDDQPLISDKSNTSGLYAKLSDVSTDDKITTFTVTVLDRNNKVAEKAKNVKVRTMVQYPLDTVQDTDSQ
;
A
#
# COMPACT_ATOMS: atom_id res chain seq x y z
N MET A 1 47.52 -7.03 62.30
CA MET A 1 47.68 -8.28 61.58
C MET A 1 46.39 -8.50 60.71
N LYS A 2 46.44 -8.36 59.37
CA LYS A 2 45.33 -8.62 58.48
C LYS A 2 45.17 -10.12 58.29
N LYS A 3 43.99 -10.66 58.70
CA LYS A 3 43.63 -12.05 58.52
C LYS A 3 43.46 -12.31 57.03
N ILE A 4 44.36 -13.04 56.41
CA ILE A 4 44.22 -13.52 55.02
C ILE A 4 43.07 -14.54 55.01
N ARG A 5 41.94 -14.20 54.44
CA ARG A 5 40.81 -15.12 54.19
C ARG A 5 41.31 -16.20 53.25
N SER A 6 41.40 -17.43 53.75
CA SER A 6 41.65 -18.62 52.92
C SER A 6 40.63 -18.69 51.79
N GLN A 7 41.07 -18.46 50.57
CA GLN A 7 40.29 -18.72 49.39
C GLN A 7 40.28 -20.25 49.18
N LYS A 8 39.17 -20.86 49.48
CA LYS A 8 38.92 -22.27 49.06
C LYS A 8 38.85 -22.29 47.55
N GLY A 9 39.80 -22.93 46.87
CA GLY A 9 39.77 -23.13 45.43
C GLY A 9 38.54 -23.98 45.05
N MET A 10 37.90 -23.63 43.96
CA MET A 10 36.81 -24.45 43.39
C MET A 10 37.33 -25.82 43.00
N THR A 11 36.56 -26.86 43.28
CA THR A 11 36.89 -28.20 42.82
C THR A 11 36.67 -28.35 41.32
N LEU A 12 37.38 -29.25 40.67
CA LEU A 12 37.28 -29.47 39.22
C LEU A 12 35.83 -29.84 38.81
N SER A 13 35.07 -30.53 39.68
CA SER A 13 33.66 -30.86 39.46
C SER A 13 32.74 -29.64 39.53
N GLU A 14 33.01 -28.66 40.42
CA GLU A 14 32.24 -27.40 40.50
C GLU A 14 32.44 -26.52 39.27
N THR A 15 33.66 -26.44 38.74
CA THR A 15 33.93 -25.67 37.51
C THR A 15 33.24 -26.32 36.30
N LEU A 16 33.22 -27.65 36.20
CA LEU A 16 32.59 -28.38 35.14
C LEU A 16 31.05 -28.21 35.16
N MET A 17 30.44 -28.26 36.36
CA MET A 17 29.00 -27.97 36.53
C MET A 17 28.66 -26.51 36.16
N ALA A 18 29.50 -25.55 36.60
CA ALA A 18 29.28 -24.16 36.30
C ALA A 18 29.29 -23.87 34.77
N VAL A 19 30.23 -24.48 34.03
CA VAL A 19 30.33 -24.36 32.59
C VAL A 19 29.12 -25.00 31.89
N MET A 20 28.65 -26.18 32.33
CA MET A 20 27.45 -26.81 31.83
C MET A 20 26.20 -25.95 32.04
N LEU A 21 26.01 -25.40 33.23
CA LEU A 21 24.90 -24.50 33.53
C LEU A 21 24.93 -23.22 32.67
N MET A 22 26.12 -22.59 32.55
CA MET A 22 26.33 -21.43 31.69
C MET A 22 25.97 -21.72 30.24
N SER A 23 26.36 -22.87 29.70
CA SER A 23 26.05 -23.26 28.32
C SER A 23 24.53 -23.46 28.08
N LEU A 24 23.82 -24.07 29.03
CA LEU A 24 22.37 -24.23 28.98
C LEU A 24 21.65 -22.87 29.01
N VAL A 25 22.07 -21.97 29.89
CA VAL A 25 21.50 -20.63 29.97
C VAL A 25 21.73 -19.85 28.67
N THR A 26 22.93 -19.92 28.10
CA THR A 26 23.24 -19.27 26.83
C THR A 26 22.41 -19.77 25.69
N LEU A 27 22.20 -21.09 25.60
CA LEU A 27 21.30 -21.71 24.59
C LEU A 27 19.85 -21.22 24.76
N ALA A 28 19.34 -21.16 25.99
CA ALA A 28 17.99 -20.70 26.27
C ALA A 28 17.79 -19.24 25.88
N ILE A 29 18.75 -18.35 26.19
CA ILE A 29 18.71 -16.95 25.82
C ILE A 29 18.74 -16.79 24.29
N THR A 30 19.64 -17.51 23.61
CA THR A 30 19.76 -17.45 22.14
C THR A 30 18.47 -17.91 21.46
N ALA A 31 17.86 -18.98 21.93
CA ALA A 31 16.57 -19.45 21.43
C ALA A 31 15.45 -18.43 21.65
N GLY A 32 15.40 -17.81 22.83
CA GLY A 32 14.43 -16.78 23.18
C GLY A 32 14.55 -15.52 22.30
N VAL A 33 15.77 -15.03 22.11
CA VAL A 33 16.04 -13.84 21.26
C VAL A 33 15.64 -14.13 19.80
N THR A 34 15.99 -15.29 19.27
CA THR A 34 15.63 -15.65 17.88
C THR A 34 14.12 -15.77 17.71
N ALA A 35 13.41 -16.33 18.65
CA ALA A 35 11.95 -16.40 18.62
C ALA A 35 11.34 -14.98 18.69
N GLY A 36 11.84 -14.15 19.59
CA GLY A 36 11.40 -12.76 19.75
C GLY A 36 11.60 -11.94 18.46
N MET A 37 12.76 -12.06 17.80
CA MET A 37 13.02 -11.38 16.53
C MET A 37 12.05 -11.80 15.41
N ARG A 38 11.71 -13.09 15.32
CA ARG A 38 10.75 -13.57 14.34
C ARG A 38 9.36 -12.97 14.55
N VAL A 39 8.91 -12.90 15.80
CA VAL A 39 7.62 -12.29 16.15
C VAL A 39 7.64 -10.80 15.87
N TYR A 40 8.70 -10.11 16.28
CA TYR A 40 8.88 -8.68 16.03
C TYR A 40 8.82 -8.34 14.53
N ASN A 41 9.58 -9.05 13.70
CA ASN A 41 9.57 -8.82 12.25
C ASN A 41 8.20 -9.08 11.63
N ARG A 42 7.47 -10.10 12.08
CA ARG A 42 6.11 -10.37 11.61
C ARG A 42 5.14 -9.24 11.97
N ILE A 43 5.20 -8.75 13.21
CA ILE A 43 4.35 -7.63 13.67
C ILE A 43 4.70 -6.36 12.89
N LYS A 44 5.99 -6.07 12.69
CA LYS A 44 6.45 -4.91 11.94
C LYS A 44 5.90 -4.92 10.51
N VAL A 45 6.08 -6.01 9.77
CA VAL A 45 5.57 -6.14 8.39
C VAL A 45 4.05 -5.99 8.34
N LYS A 46 3.34 -6.59 9.29
CA LYS A 46 1.88 -6.47 9.36
C LYS A 46 1.44 -5.03 9.64
N SER A 47 2.07 -4.35 10.58
CA SER A 47 1.79 -2.95 10.89
C SER A 47 2.08 -2.02 9.71
N GLU A 48 3.20 -2.22 9.01
CA GLU A 48 3.52 -1.46 7.79
C GLU A 48 2.49 -1.72 6.68
N ALA A 49 2.05 -2.98 6.51
CA ALA A 49 1.03 -3.32 5.52
C ALA A 49 -0.33 -2.64 5.82
N GLN A 50 -0.74 -2.61 7.07
CA GLN A 50 -1.97 -1.93 7.49
C GLN A 50 -1.87 -0.42 7.30
N THR A 51 -0.74 0.19 7.64
CA THR A 51 -0.50 1.61 7.41
C THR A 51 -0.53 1.93 5.92
N LEU A 52 0.19 1.16 5.10
CA LEU A 52 0.21 1.35 3.65
C LEU A 52 -1.19 1.19 3.04
N LEU A 53 -1.96 0.19 3.50
CA LEU A 53 -3.34 -0.02 3.06
C LEU A 53 -4.24 1.18 3.41
N SER A 54 -4.24 1.61 4.67
CA SER A 54 -5.09 2.71 5.13
C SER A 54 -4.74 4.03 4.44
N THR A 55 -3.45 4.31 4.22
CA THR A 55 -3.01 5.52 3.53
C THR A 55 -3.40 5.50 2.05
N ASN A 56 -3.24 4.36 1.35
CA ASN A 56 -3.70 4.25 -0.05
C ASN A 56 -5.22 4.38 -0.16
N VAL A 57 -5.98 3.74 0.73
CA VAL A 57 -7.44 3.85 0.74
C VAL A 57 -7.88 5.29 1.00
N ALA A 58 -7.25 5.99 1.94
CA ALA A 58 -7.57 7.38 2.23
C ALA A 58 -7.26 8.31 1.05
N ALA A 59 -6.08 8.18 0.45
CA ALA A 59 -5.68 8.98 -0.71
C ALA A 59 -6.59 8.73 -1.92
N LEU A 60 -6.86 7.46 -2.25
CA LEU A 60 -7.77 7.11 -3.35
C LEU A 60 -9.20 7.59 -3.09
N SER A 61 -9.66 7.51 -1.84
CA SER A 61 -10.98 8.02 -1.46
C SER A 61 -11.08 9.52 -1.70
N GLU A 62 -10.05 10.29 -1.34
CA GLU A 62 -10.02 11.72 -1.59
C GLU A 62 -10.04 12.06 -3.09
N TYR A 63 -9.30 11.30 -3.91
CA TYR A 63 -9.35 11.49 -5.36
C TYR A 63 -10.71 11.15 -5.95
N PHE A 64 -11.31 10.02 -5.59
CA PHE A 64 -12.62 9.61 -6.12
C PHE A 64 -13.78 10.46 -5.58
N GLU A 65 -13.61 11.12 -4.45
CA GLU A 65 -14.59 12.06 -3.91
C GLU A 65 -14.62 13.37 -4.71
N LYS A 66 -13.45 13.88 -5.09
CA LYS A 66 -13.29 15.19 -5.76
C LYS A 66 -13.34 15.12 -7.28
N GLN A 67 -13.28 13.93 -7.87
CA GLN A 67 -13.14 13.76 -9.31
C GLN A 67 -14.16 12.78 -9.87
N CYS A 68 -14.58 13.03 -11.11
CA CYS A 68 -15.45 12.12 -11.84
C CYS A 68 -14.62 11.08 -12.60
N VAL A 69 -14.93 9.80 -12.43
CA VAL A 69 -14.28 8.71 -13.18
C VAL A 69 -14.86 8.67 -14.59
N ILE A 70 -14.01 8.88 -15.60
CA ILE A 70 -14.42 8.94 -17.01
C ILE A 70 -14.30 7.57 -17.70
N SER A 71 -13.22 6.84 -17.42
CA SER A 71 -12.99 5.54 -18.07
C SER A 71 -13.08 4.39 -17.08
N LYS A 72 -13.68 3.29 -17.54
CA LYS A 72 -13.67 2.02 -16.81
C LYS A 72 -12.43 1.22 -17.23
N PRO A 73 -11.76 0.54 -16.32
CA PRO A 73 -10.65 -0.32 -16.68
C PRO A 73 -11.12 -1.45 -17.59
N GLU A 74 -10.36 -1.74 -18.64
CA GLU A 74 -10.66 -2.81 -19.60
C GLU A 74 -10.65 -4.19 -18.93
N SER A 75 -9.96 -4.33 -17.80
CA SER A 75 -9.88 -5.55 -17.03
C SER A 75 -9.94 -5.24 -15.52
N PRO A 76 -10.62 -6.06 -14.71
CA PRO A 76 -10.67 -5.89 -13.26
C PRO A 76 -9.29 -5.98 -12.58
N GLU A 77 -8.29 -6.57 -13.27
CA GLU A 77 -6.92 -6.69 -12.75
C GLU A 77 -6.03 -5.48 -13.08
N THR A 78 -6.36 -4.75 -14.14
CA THR A 78 -5.66 -3.53 -14.55
C THR A 78 -6.47 -2.34 -14.08
N ALA A 79 -6.02 -1.68 -13.02
CA ALA A 79 -6.55 -0.36 -12.70
C ALA A 79 -5.85 0.65 -13.61
N ASP A 80 -6.52 1.01 -14.66
CA ASP A 80 -6.19 2.12 -15.54
C ASP A 80 -7.43 3.03 -15.55
N ILE A 81 -7.40 4.05 -14.69
CA ILE A 81 -8.55 4.89 -14.42
C ILE A 81 -8.18 6.30 -14.78
N ARG A 82 -8.99 6.91 -15.61
CA ARG A 82 -8.91 8.33 -15.88
C ARG A 82 -10.07 9.05 -15.19
N SER A 83 -9.75 10.07 -14.47
CA SER A 83 -10.72 10.93 -13.80
C SER A 83 -10.47 12.38 -14.16
N PHE A 84 -11.54 13.14 -14.26
CA PHE A 84 -11.51 14.56 -14.62
C PHE A 84 -11.89 15.42 -13.42
N SER A 85 -11.13 16.50 -13.21
CA SER A 85 -11.44 17.53 -12.23
C SER A 85 -11.89 18.79 -12.97
N GLU A 86 -13.16 19.17 -12.80
CA GLU A 86 -13.71 20.40 -13.36
C GLU A 86 -13.01 21.66 -12.80
N GLU A 87 -12.62 21.61 -11.52
CA GLU A 87 -12.01 22.76 -10.84
C GLU A 87 -10.63 23.10 -11.36
N SER A 88 -9.85 22.10 -11.75
CA SER A 88 -8.47 22.27 -12.26
C SER A 88 -8.33 22.10 -13.77
N ASN A 89 -9.40 21.68 -14.46
CA ASN A 89 -9.36 21.26 -15.87
C ASN A 89 -8.23 20.28 -16.17
N THR A 90 -8.01 19.34 -15.25
CA THR A 90 -6.91 18.38 -15.28
C THR A 90 -7.45 16.96 -15.34
N VAL A 91 -6.89 16.16 -16.21
CA VAL A 91 -7.16 14.71 -16.23
C VAL A 91 -6.16 14.01 -15.36
N LEU A 92 -6.66 13.25 -14.41
CA LEU A 92 -5.86 12.42 -13.52
C LEU A 92 -5.90 10.98 -14.02
N HIS A 93 -4.74 10.40 -14.22
CA HIS A 93 -4.56 9.01 -14.58
C HIS A 93 -4.03 8.22 -13.40
N ILE A 94 -4.79 7.26 -12.88
CA ILE A 94 -4.41 6.39 -11.77
C ILE A 94 -4.20 4.99 -12.32
N TYR A 95 -3.01 4.43 -12.12
CA TYR A 95 -2.65 3.12 -12.63
C TYR A 95 -1.70 2.34 -11.73
N ASN A 96 -1.62 1.03 -11.94
CA ASN A 96 -0.69 0.16 -11.23
C ASN A 96 0.65 0.07 -11.98
N ASN A 97 1.74 0.54 -11.39
CA ASN A 97 3.08 0.43 -11.98
C ASN A 97 3.80 -0.83 -11.47
N GLY A 98 3.38 -1.99 -11.98
CA GLY A 98 4.00 -3.29 -11.67
C GLY A 98 4.08 -3.56 -10.16
N ASN A 99 5.30 -3.75 -9.66
CA ASN A 99 5.59 -3.98 -8.24
C ASN A 99 6.02 -2.69 -7.50
N LYS A 100 5.88 -1.53 -8.14
CA LYS A 100 6.21 -0.24 -7.52
C LYS A 100 5.03 0.37 -6.79
N GLY A 101 3.81 -0.08 -7.07
CA GLY A 101 2.61 0.39 -6.41
C GLY A 101 1.65 1.15 -7.32
N ILE A 102 0.79 1.96 -6.72
CA ILE A 102 -0.18 2.80 -7.41
C ILE A 102 0.49 4.12 -7.76
N TYR A 103 0.37 4.53 -9.01
CA TYR A 103 0.90 5.77 -9.55
C TYR A 103 -0.22 6.67 -10.00
N VAL A 104 0.07 7.96 -9.97
CA VAL A 104 -0.81 9.04 -10.39
C VAL A 104 -0.04 9.90 -11.37
N ALA A 105 -0.61 10.09 -12.55
CA ALA A 105 -0.10 10.99 -13.58
C ALA A 105 -1.11 12.11 -13.81
N TYR A 106 -0.63 13.34 -13.92
CA TYR A 106 -1.43 14.47 -14.35
C TYR A 106 -1.27 14.62 -15.86
N LEU A 107 -2.38 14.52 -16.58
CA LEU A 107 -2.42 14.74 -18.01
C LEU A 107 -2.83 16.19 -18.24
N ASP A 108 -2.09 16.90 -19.10
CA ASP A 108 -2.41 18.29 -19.43
C ASP A 108 -3.71 18.32 -20.25
N GLY A 109 -4.78 18.73 -19.58
CA GLY A 109 -6.13 18.69 -20.09
C GLY A 109 -6.50 19.96 -20.86
N ASN A 110 -5.79 20.27 -21.96
CA ASN A 110 -6.26 21.31 -22.89
C ASN A 110 -7.44 20.80 -23.74
N THR A 111 -8.34 20.03 -23.10
CA THR A 111 -9.47 19.38 -23.73
C THR A 111 -10.76 20.01 -23.22
N GLU A 112 -11.42 20.75 -24.10
CA GLU A 112 -12.78 21.29 -23.85
C GLU A 112 -13.84 20.16 -23.76
N ASN A 113 -13.45 18.90 -24.06
CA ASN A 113 -14.31 17.74 -24.04
C ASN A 113 -13.70 16.58 -23.27
N PRO A 114 -14.44 15.93 -22.34
CA PRO A 114 -13.99 14.75 -21.62
C PRO A 114 -13.69 13.53 -22.51
N ASP A 115 -14.32 13.44 -23.67
CA ASP A 115 -14.05 12.36 -24.64
C ASP A 115 -12.63 12.47 -25.23
N ASP A 116 -12.05 13.66 -25.27
CA ASP A 116 -10.66 13.88 -25.68
C ASP A 116 -9.67 13.58 -24.55
N ALA A 117 -10.12 13.65 -23.28
CA ALA A 117 -9.32 13.29 -22.11
C ALA A 117 -8.99 11.78 -22.08
N GLU A 118 -9.83 10.93 -22.70
CA GLU A 118 -9.55 9.50 -22.85
C GLU A 118 -8.34 9.24 -23.75
N LYS A 119 -8.00 10.17 -24.64
CA LYS A 119 -6.91 10.06 -25.62
C LYS A 119 -5.64 10.84 -25.23
N ALA A 120 -5.65 11.56 -24.11
CA ALA A 120 -4.49 12.34 -23.67
C ALA A 120 -3.34 11.39 -23.28
N ASP A 121 -2.23 11.42 -24.04
CA ASP A 121 -1.11 10.48 -23.93
C ASP A 121 0.16 11.13 -23.34
N ASN A 122 0.11 12.42 -23.00
CA ASN A 122 1.24 13.16 -22.47
C ASN A 122 1.16 13.25 -20.94
N SER A 123 1.73 12.31 -20.23
CA SER A 123 1.94 12.40 -18.78
C SER A 123 3.01 13.44 -18.48
N VAL A 124 2.65 14.47 -17.73
CA VAL A 124 3.59 15.54 -17.35
C VAL A 124 4.41 15.16 -16.12
N ASP A 125 3.87 14.33 -15.21
CA ASP A 125 4.56 13.92 -13.98
C ASP A 125 3.97 12.63 -13.42
N ASP A 126 4.71 11.52 -13.58
CA ASP A 126 4.37 10.23 -12.96
C ASP A 126 4.86 10.20 -11.52
N GLN A 127 3.94 10.28 -10.57
CA GLN A 127 4.27 10.24 -9.15
C GLN A 127 3.66 9.00 -8.46
N PRO A 128 4.41 8.32 -7.59
CA PRO A 128 3.81 7.29 -6.76
C PRO A 128 2.79 7.93 -5.82
N LEU A 129 1.60 7.34 -5.71
CA LEU A 129 0.54 7.79 -4.81
C LEU A 129 1.05 7.89 -3.36
N ILE A 130 1.91 6.95 -2.97
CA ILE A 130 2.62 6.95 -1.70
C ILE A 130 4.10 6.73 -1.97
N SER A 131 4.95 7.61 -1.43
CA SER A 131 6.40 7.53 -1.63
C SER A 131 6.98 6.20 -1.15
N ASP A 132 7.81 5.56 -1.99
CA ASP A 132 8.54 4.32 -1.68
C ASP A 132 9.43 4.44 -0.43
N LYS A 133 9.82 5.66 -0.06
CA LYS A 133 10.65 5.93 1.13
C LYS A 133 9.95 5.62 2.45
N SER A 134 8.62 5.57 2.45
CA SER A 134 7.81 5.23 3.64
C SER A 134 7.74 3.72 3.92
N ASN A 135 8.24 2.89 2.99
CA ASN A 135 8.09 1.45 3.02
C ASN A 135 9.45 0.73 3.10
N THR A 136 9.82 0.29 4.31
CA THR A 136 11.10 -0.41 4.56
C THR A 136 11.03 -1.91 4.29
N SER A 137 9.83 -2.49 4.26
CA SER A 137 9.62 -3.94 4.10
C SER A 137 9.45 -4.39 2.66
N GLY A 138 9.46 -3.45 1.69
CA GLY A 138 9.29 -3.73 0.27
C GLY A 138 7.88 -4.23 -0.07
N LEU A 139 6.89 -3.73 0.65
CA LEU A 139 5.47 -3.92 0.35
C LEU A 139 5.06 -2.92 -0.75
N TYR A 140 4.05 -3.26 -1.52
CA TYR A 140 3.47 -2.36 -2.51
C TYR A 140 1.96 -2.58 -2.59
N ALA A 141 1.23 -1.51 -2.93
CA ALA A 141 -0.21 -1.55 -3.06
C ALA A 141 -0.61 -1.74 -4.53
N LYS A 142 -1.70 -2.49 -4.76
CA LYS A 142 -2.38 -2.58 -6.05
C LYS A 142 -3.85 -2.20 -5.92
N LEU A 143 -4.33 -1.46 -6.89
CA LEU A 143 -5.72 -1.12 -7.07
C LEU A 143 -6.37 -2.14 -8.02
N SER A 144 -7.57 -2.61 -7.70
CA SER A 144 -8.35 -3.53 -8.53
C SER A 144 -9.86 -3.34 -8.33
N ASP A 145 -10.66 -4.00 -9.16
CA ASP A 145 -12.13 -4.06 -9.05
C ASP A 145 -12.77 -2.67 -8.96
N VAL A 146 -12.31 -1.71 -9.79
CA VAL A 146 -12.88 -0.37 -9.79
C VAL A 146 -14.15 -0.37 -10.63
N SER A 147 -15.24 0.06 -10.03
CA SER A 147 -16.51 0.24 -10.71
C SER A 147 -17.19 1.50 -10.18
N THR A 148 -17.82 2.24 -11.09
CA THR A 148 -18.60 3.43 -10.77
C THR A 148 -20.03 3.17 -11.16
N ASP A 149 -20.96 3.32 -10.21
CA ASP A 149 -22.39 3.21 -10.38
C ASP A 149 -23.02 4.48 -9.82
N ASP A 150 -23.62 5.28 -10.70
CA ASP A 150 -24.15 6.64 -10.42
C ASP A 150 -23.07 7.53 -9.75
N LYS A 151 -23.21 7.80 -8.48
CA LYS A 151 -22.31 8.64 -7.67
C LYS A 151 -21.40 7.85 -6.72
N ILE A 152 -21.38 6.53 -6.86
CA ILE A 152 -20.63 5.68 -5.94
C ILE A 152 -19.55 4.95 -6.73
N THR A 153 -18.29 5.26 -6.40
CA THR A 153 -17.13 4.51 -6.89
C THR A 153 -16.76 3.45 -5.87
N THR A 154 -16.71 2.21 -6.34
CA THR A 154 -16.29 1.04 -5.53
C THR A 154 -14.95 0.57 -6.03
N PHE A 155 -14.02 0.30 -5.12
CA PHE A 155 -12.68 -0.18 -5.47
C PHE A 155 -12.11 -1.11 -4.40
N THR A 156 -11.08 -1.85 -4.78
CA THR A 156 -10.35 -2.77 -3.91
C THR A 156 -8.88 -2.40 -3.89
N VAL A 157 -8.28 -2.29 -2.70
CA VAL A 157 -6.84 -2.10 -2.54
C VAL A 157 -6.24 -3.34 -1.90
N THR A 158 -5.18 -3.87 -2.50
CA THR A 158 -4.45 -5.04 -2.00
C THR A 158 -3.00 -4.68 -1.77
N VAL A 159 -2.49 -4.92 -0.58
CA VAL A 159 -1.07 -4.78 -0.26
C VAL A 159 -0.39 -6.13 -0.42
N LEU A 160 0.67 -6.16 -1.18
CA LEU A 160 1.45 -7.34 -1.56
C LEU A 160 2.89 -7.22 -1.06
N ASP A 161 3.52 -8.35 -0.79
CA ASP A 161 4.95 -8.43 -0.53
C ASP A 161 5.75 -8.60 -1.85
N ARG A 162 7.08 -8.61 -1.75
CA ARG A 162 7.98 -8.82 -2.91
C ARG A 162 7.74 -10.13 -3.66
N ASN A 163 7.10 -11.10 -3.03
CA ASN A 163 6.77 -12.40 -3.60
C ASN A 163 5.34 -12.45 -4.14
N ASN A 164 4.68 -11.31 -4.31
CA ASN A 164 3.28 -11.19 -4.74
C ASN A 164 2.28 -11.86 -3.77
N LYS A 165 2.67 -12.09 -2.52
CA LYS A 165 1.78 -12.64 -1.50
C LYS A 165 1.00 -11.50 -0.85
N VAL A 166 -0.31 -11.71 -0.70
CA VAL A 166 -1.20 -10.74 -0.04
C VAL A 166 -0.83 -10.62 1.43
N ALA A 167 -0.45 -9.41 1.84
CA ALA A 167 -0.20 -9.05 3.22
C ALA A 167 -1.46 -8.52 3.90
N GLU A 168 -2.19 -7.60 3.23
CA GLU A 168 -3.46 -7.04 3.69
C GLU A 168 -4.33 -6.64 2.48
N LYS A 169 -5.66 -6.57 2.67
CA LYS A 169 -6.61 -6.23 1.60
C LYS A 169 -7.84 -5.52 2.13
N ALA A 170 -8.21 -4.41 1.51
CA ALA A 170 -9.49 -3.73 1.69
C ALA A 170 -10.36 -3.96 0.45
N LYS A 171 -11.47 -4.66 0.61
CA LYS A 171 -12.40 -5.00 -0.48
C LYS A 171 -13.59 -4.07 -0.48
N ASN A 172 -14.08 -3.74 -1.68
CA ASN A 172 -15.34 -3.03 -1.88
C ASN A 172 -15.42 -1.72 -1.09
N VAL A 173 -14.33 -0.95 -1.06
CA VAL A 173 -14.33 0.39 -0.48
C VAL A 173 -15.26 1.24 -1.35
N LYS A 174 -16.24 1.89 -0.72
CA LYS A 174 -17.22 2.73 -1.41
C LYS A 174 -16.98 4.18 -1.09
N VAL A 175 -16.88 4.98 -2.13
CA VAL A 175 -16.72 6.43 -2.02
C VAL A 175 -17.81 7.11 -2.83
N ARG A 176 -18.44 8.13 -2.26
CA ARG A 176 -19.42 8.93 -2.97
C ARG A 176 -18.73 10.10 -3.62
N THR A 177 -18.83 10.19 -4.93
CA THR A 177 -18.31 11.33 -5.71
C THR A 177 -19.17 12.57 -5.49
N MET A 178 -18.55 13.68 -5.18
CA MET A 178 -19.24 14.97 -4.99
C MET A 178 -19.48 15.68 -6.33
N VAL A 179 -18.66 15.40 -7.31
CA VAL A 179 -18.71 16.01 -8.65
C VAL A 179 -19.64 15.18 -9.53
N GLN A 180 -20.65 15.81 -10.13
CA GLN A 180 -21.54 15.20 -11.09
C GLN A 180 -21.13 15.65 -12.47
N TYR A 181 -20.63 14.72 -13.28
CA TYR A 181 -20.43 14.97 -14.71
C TYR A 181 -21.77 14.92 -15.42
N PRO A 182 -22.11 15.87 -16.29
CA PRO A 182 -23.31 15.80 -17.11
C PRO A 182 -23.11 14.74 -18.21
N LEU A 183 -23.42 13.48 -17.91
CA LEU A 183 -23.52 12.42 -18.90
C LEU A 183 -24.79 12.53 -19.79
N ASP A 184 -25.49 13.65 -19.75
CA ASP A 184 -26.82 13.83 -20.36
C ASP A 184 -26.80 14.45 -21.76
N THR A 185 -25.69 14.37 -22.51
CA THR A 185 -25.67 14.89 -23.89
C THR A 185 -25.30 13.87 -24.96
N VAL A 186 -25.58 12.59 -24.76
CA VAL A 186 -25.82 11.70 -25.91
C VAL A 186 -27.30 11.72 -26.17
N GLN A 187 -27.81 12.81 -26.76
CA GLN A 187 -29.07 12.79 -27.45
C GLN A 187 -28.86 11.95 -28.70
N ASP A 188 -29.56 10.82 -28.73
CA ASP A 188 -29.87 10.08 -29.95
C ASP A 188 -30.47 11.05 -30.99
N THR A 189 -29.65 11.61 -31.87
CA THR A 189 -30.09 12.22 -33.12
C THR A 189 -29.97 11.21 -34.23
N ASP A 190 -30.73 10.09 -34.10
CA ASP A 190 -31.09 9.24 -35.21
C ASP A 190 -32.61 9.01 -35.18
N SER A 191 -33.32 9.99 -35.70
CA SER A 191 -34.67 9.79 -36.26
C SER A 191 -35.10 11.03 -37.07
N GLN A 192 -34.71 11.14 -38.32
CA GLN A 192 -35.62 11.52 -39.43
C GLN A 192 -34.93 11.25 -40.75
#